data_31407cbc83a5a1b84e22f96b1fa19d52
#
_entry.id   31407cbc83a5a1b84e22f96b1fa19d52
#
_cell.length_a   1.000
_cell.length_b   1.000
_cell.length_c   1.000
_cell.angle_alpha   90.00
_cell.angle_beta   90.00
_cell.angle_gamma   90.00
#
_symmetry.space_group_name_H-M   'P 1'
#
loop_
_entity.id
_entity.type
_entity.pdbx_description
1 polymer ?
#
loop_
_entity_poly.entity_id
_entity_poly.type
_entity_poly.pdbx_seq_one_letter_code
_entity_poly.pdbx_strand_id
1 'polypeptide(L)'
;MDEFSRRFAKFEDGKVFDSMGQQYGGQPFFLSEFGGLKWPPAAKGWAYNGESIETEVQFAERFAAFIEVLYSNPRICAFCYTQLYDVEQEVNGLYYYDRSKKFSKETVEKIAEALQAKSAYEQQK
;
A
#
# COMPACT_ATOMS: atom_id res chain seq x y z
N MET A 1 15.88 6.11 2.22
CA MET A 1 14.84 5.27 2.84
C MET A 1 13.65 6.19 3.09
N ASP A 2 12.50 5.91 2.46
CA ASP A 2 11.31 6.71 2.64
C ASP A 2 10.67 6.54 4.04
N GLU A 3 9.67 7.36 4.33
CA GLU A 3 9.02 7.33 5.65
C GLU A 3 8.32 5.98 5.92
N PHE A 4 7.79 5.34 4.88
CA PHE A 4 7.15 4.03 4.97
C PHE A 4 8.16 2.96 5.40
N SER A 5 9.32 2.89 4.72
CA SER A 5 10.40 1.96 5.08
C SER A 5 10.95 2.21 6.49
N ARG A 6 11.01 3.48 6.93
CA ARG A 6 11.41 3.83 8.30
C ARG A 6 10.38 3.43 9.35
N ARG A 7 9.10 3.57 9.05
CA ARG A 7 8.02 3.09 9.95
C ARG A 7 8.05 1.58 10.04
N PHE A 8 8.26 0.91 8.90
CA PHE A 8 8.34 -0.55 8.85
C PHE A 8 9.53 -1.12 9.64
N ALA A 9 10.71 -0.50 9.54
CA ALA A 9 11.89 -0.88 10.32
C ALA A 9 11.65 -0.78 11.84
N LYS A 10 10.80 0.15 12.30
CA LYS A 10 10.41 0.23 13.71
C LYS A 10 9.54 -0.93 14.18
N PHE A 11 8.77 -1.56 13.29
CA PHE A 11 8.05 -2.80 13.61
C PHE A 11 8.99 -4.00 13.78
N GLU A 12 10.10 -4.03 13.04
CA GLU A 12 11.09 -5.11 13.16
C GLU A 12 11.85 -5.09 14.49
N ASP A 13 12.01 -3.93 15.12
CA ASP A 13 12.69 -3.79 16.42
C ASP A 13 11.86 -4.28 17.62
N GLY A 14 10.67 -4.84 17.40
CA GLY A 14 9.81 -5.41 18.45
C GLY A 14 9.20 -4.40 19.42
N LYS A 15 9.54 -3.12 19.31
CA LYS A 15 9.14 -2.08 20.28
C LYS A 15 7.65 -1.71 20.25
N VAL A 16 6.93 -2.03 19.17
CA VAL A 16 5.49 -1.71 19.06
C VAL A 16 4.61 -2.71 19.82
N PHE A 17 5.10 -3.92 20.06
CA PHE A 17 4.36 -4.94 20.81
C PHE A 17 4.54 -4.84 22.33
N ASP A 18 5.52 -4.06 22.78
CA ASP A 18 5.89 -3.97 24.20
C ASP A 18 4.84 -3.23 25.06
N SER A 19 4.03 -2.37 24.42
CA SER A 19 2.97 -1.62 25.12
C SER A 19 1.84 -2.49 25.67
N MET A 20 1.70 -3.73 25.22
CA MET A 20 0.67 -4.69 25.64
C MET A 20 1.26 -5.91 26.36
N GLY A 21 2.57 -5.93 26.62
CA GLY A 21 3.23 -7.06 27.28
C GLY A 21 3.28 -8.33 26.41
N GLN A 22 3.03 -8.22 25.12
CA GLN A 22 3.11 -9.34 24.18
C GLN A 22 4.46 -9.38 23.48
N GLN A 23 5.10 -10.53 23.48
CA GLN A 23 6.35 -10.75 22.75
C GLN A 23 6.07 -11.29 21.36
N TYR A 24 6.84 -10.81 20.36
CA TYR A 24 6.83 -11.36 19.02
C TYR A 24 7.37 -12.78 19.01
N GLY A 25 6.56 -13.73 18.60
CA GLY A 25 6.87 -15.17 18.59
C GLY A 25 7.26 -15.72 17.21
N GLY A 26 7.61 -14.86 16.24
CA GLY A 26 7.99 -15.29 14.89
C GLY A 26 6.81 -15.44 13.91
N GLN A 27 5.63 -14.97 14.26
CA GLN A 27 4.47 -15.02 13.37
C GLN A 27 4.69 -14.14 12.12
N PRO A 28 4.14 -14.53 10.96
CA PRO A 28 4.17 -13.66 9.79
C PRO A 28 3.31 -12.41 10.00
N PHE A 29 3.71 -11.30 9.39
CA PHE A 29 2.95 -10.06 9.43
C PHE A 29 1.91 -10.00 8.33
N PHE A 30 0.71 -9.59 8.70
CA PHE A 30 -0.33 -9.16 7.78
C PHE A 30 -0.50 -7.64 7.92
N LEU A 31 -0.13 -6.88 6.88
CA LEU A 31 -0.35 -5.44 6.84
C LEU A 31 -1.79 -5.17 6.42
N SER A 32 -2.67 -5.05 7.39
CA SER A 32 -4.13 -4.99 7.17
C SER A 32 -4.60 -3.68 6.52
N GLU A 33 -3.77 -2.64 6.52
CA GLU A 33 -4.09 -1.35 5.91
C GLU A 33 -2.82 -0.59 5.52
N PHE A 34 -2.71 -0.19 4.25
CA PHE A 34 -1.65 0.69 3.76
C PHE A 34 -2.07 1.43 2.49
N GLY A 35 -1.25 2.39 2.07
CA GLY A 35 -1.42 3.12 0.80
C GLY A 35 -2.17 4.42 0.98
N GLY A 36 -3.46 4.42 0.69
CA GLY A 36 -4.29 5.62 0.81
C GLY A 36 -3.87 6.76 -0.13
N LEU A 37 -3.45 6.43 -1.36
CA LEU A 37 -2.96 7.41 -2.34
C LEU A 37 -4.12 8.21 -2.93
N LYS A 38 -4.02 9.53 -2.89
CA LYS A 38 -5.00 10.44 -3.49
C LYS A 38 -4.99 10.33 -5.01
N TRP A 39 -6.18 10.16 -5.61
CA TRP A 39 -6.38 10.27 -7.05
C TRP A 39 -7.86 10.52 -7.40
N PRO A 40 -8.17 11.39 -8.38
CA PRO A 40 -7.25 12.32 -9.08
C PRO A 40 -6.81 13.50 -8.21
N PRO A 41 -5.75 14.25 -8.60
CA PRO A 41 -5.23 15.35 -7.78
C PRO A 41 -6.26 16.46 -7.51
N ALA A 42 -7.15 16.71 -8.47
CA ALA A 42 -8.21 17.72 -8.37
C ALA A 42 -9.45 17.23 -7.57
N ALA A 43 -9.48 15.98 -7.11
CA ALA A 43 -10.62 15.47 -6.35
C ALA A 43 -10.84 16.27 -5.07
N LYS A 44 -12.09 16.66 -4.84
CA LYS A 44 -12.51 17.29 -3.59
C LYS A 44 -12.66 16.21 -2.53
N GLY A 45 -11.79 16.25 -1.53
CA GLY A 45 -11.76 15.26 -0.47
C GLY A 45 -10.36 15.08 0.07
N TRP A 46 -10.20 14.12 0.92
CA TRP A 46 -8.93 13.83 1.58
C TRP A 46 -8.45 12.40 1.28
N ALA A 47 -7.18 12.17 1.50
CA ALA A 47 -6.54 10.87 1.44
C ALA A 47 -5.40 10.81 2.45
N TYR A 48 -4.95 9.62 2.78
CA TYR A 48 -3.85 9.45 3.74
C TYR A 48 -2.50 9.85 3.18
N ASN A 49 -2.31 9.69 1.88
CA ASN A 49 -1.04 9.93 1.19
C ASN A 49 -1.27 10.45 -0.24
N GLY A 50 -0.19 10.78 -0.91
CA GLY A 50 -0.22 11.04 -2.35
C GLY A 50 -0.57 12.48 -2.73
N GLU A 51 -0.46 13.44 -1.83
CA GLU A 51 -0.72 14.86 -2.13
C GLU A 51 0.15 15.42 -3.26
N SER A 52 1.32 14.83 -3.51
CA SER A 52 2.25 15.22 -4.58
C SER A 52 2.08 14.43 -5.88
N ILE A 53 1.06 13.57 -6.00
CA ILE A 53 0.80 12.79 -7.21
C ILE A 53 -0.04 13.63 -8.17
N GLU A 54 0.53 13.94 -9.34
CA GLU A 54 -0.10 14.79 -10.35
C GLU A 54 -0.50 14.01 -11.62
N THR A 55 0.10 12.83 -11.86
CA THR A 55 -0.14 12.02 -13.05
C THR A 55 -0.41 10.55 -12.71
N GLU A 56 -1.11 9.84 -13.60
CA GLU A 56 -1.33 8.39 -13.46
C GLU A 56 -0.02 7.60 -13.44
N VAL A 57 0.99 8.07 -14.17
CA VAL A 57 2.33 7.45 -14.19
C VAL A 57 2.94 7.52 -12.79
N GLN A 58 2.92 8.69 -12.16
CA GLN A 58 3.41 8.85 -10.79
C GLN A 58 2.62 8.02 -9.79
N PHE A 59 1.31 7.87 -9.99
CA PHE A 59 0.50 6.99 -9.14
C PHE A 59 0.96 5.54 -9.27
N ALA A 60 1.09 5.02 -10.49
CA ALA A 60 1.52 3.66 -10.74
C ALA A 60 2.94 3.39 -10.19
N GLU A 61 3.87 4.33 -10.37
CA GLU A 61 5.23 4.25 -9.83
C GLU A 61 5.25 4.22 -8.29
N ARG A 62 4.44 5.07 -7.67
CA ARG A 62 4.33 5.09 -6.20
C ARG A 62 3.69 3.81 -5.66
N PHE A 63 2.65 3.33 -6.32
CA PHE A 63 2.03 2.05 -5.98
C PHE A 63 3.00 0.89 -6.11
N ALA A 64 3.72 0.81 -7.23
CA ALA A 64 4.72 -0.24 -7.47
C ALA A 64 5.85 -0.20 -6.43
N ALA A 65 6.32 0.99 -6.05
CA ALA A 65 7.33 1.14 -4.99
C ALA A 65 6.84 0.62 -3.63
N PHE A 66 5.57 0.81 -3.29
CA PHE A 66 4.99 0.20 -2.08
C PHE A 66 4.99 -1.32 -2.16
N ILE A 67 4.58 -1.89 -3.29
CA ILE A 67 4.56 -3.34 -3.48
C ILE A 67 5.97 -3.93 -3.42
N GLU A 68 6.96 -3.27 -4.03
CA GLU A 68 8.36 -3.70 -3.98
C GLU A 68 8.86 -3.81 -2.53
N VAL A 69 8.60 -2.78 -1.70
CA VAL A 69 8.99 -2.80 -0.28
C VAL A 69 8.30 -3.93 0.47
N LEU A 70 7.00 -4.14 0.24
CA LEU A 70 6.25 -5.22 0.90
C LEU A 70 6.75 -6.60 0.47
N TYR A 71 7.00 -6.78 -0.84
CA TYR A 71 7.44 -8.06 -1.38
C TYR A 71 8.89 -8.40 -1.06
N SER A 72 9.73 -7.39 -0.78
CA SER A 72 11.11 -7.62 -0.34
C SER A 72 11.23 -8.13 1.09
N ASN A 73 10.18 -8.00 1.90
CA ASN A 73 10.21 -8.43 3.30
C ASN A 73 9.70 -9.88 3.47
N PRO A 74 10.57 -10.84 3.85
CA PRO A 74 10.21 -12.24 3.98
C PRO A 74 9.24 -12.54 5.13
N ARG A 75 8.95 -11.58 6.01
CA ARG A 75 8.00 -11.73 7.12
C ARG A 75 6.58 -11.31 6.78
N ILE A 76 6.38 -10.56 5.67
CA ILE A 76 5.05 -10.11 5.25
C ILE A 76 4.38 -11.19 4.42
N CYS A 77 3.33 -11.78 4.96
CA CYS A 77 2.57 -12.84 4.28
C CYS A 77 1.37 -12.31 3.49
N ALA A 78 0.86 -11.14 3.84
CA ALA A 78 -0.30 -10.53 3.19
C ALA A 78 -0.40 -9.03 3.47
N PHE A 79 -1.17 -8.33 2.65
CA PHE A 79 -1.47 -6.91 2.83
C PHE A 79 -2.83 -6.55 2.22
N CYS A 80 -3.42 -5.43 2.67
CA CYS A 80 -4.59 -4.81 2.06
C CYS A 80 -4.28 -3.35 1.71
N TYR A 81 -4.45 -3.00 0.45
CA TYR A 81 -4.39 -1.61 0.01
C TYR A 81 -5.69 -0.87 0.40
N THR A 82 -5.55 0.30 0.97
CA THR A 82 -6.64 1.19 1.29
C THR A 82 -6.74 2.27 0.22
N GLN A 83 -7.76 2.23 -0.70
CA GLN A 83 -8.85 1.25 -0.65
C GLN A 83 -9.34 0.90 -2.05
N LEU A 84 -10.31 0.00 -2.15
CA LEU A 84 -10.84 -0.42 -3.46
C LEU A 84 -11.71 0.67 -4.11
N TYR A 85 -12.60 1.30 -3.34
CA TYR A 85 -13.50 2.38 -3.81
C TYR A 85 -13.32 3.63 -2.97
N ASP A 86 -13.62 4.80 -3.53
CA ASP A 86 -13.80 6.00 -2.72
C ASP A 86 -14.96 5.81 -1.74
N VAL A 87 -14.85 6.41 -0.56
CA VAL A 87 -15.88 6.39 0.47
C VAL A 87 -16.15 7.82 0.94
N GLU A 88 -17.33 8.34 0.63
CA GLU A 88 -17.72 9.71 0.98
C GLU A 88 -16.66 10.74 0.52
N GLN A 89 -15.99 11.44 1.45
CA GLN A 89 -14.95 12.42 1.15
C GLN A 89 -13.55 11.80 1.03
N GLU A 90 -13.41 10.50 1.23
CA GLU A 90 -12.16 9.78 1.13
C GLU A 90 -11.90 9.35 -0.30
N VAL A 91 -10.92 9.98 -0.95
CA VAL A 91 -10.70 9.89 -2.41
C VAL A 91 -9.45 9.07 -2.79
N ASN A 92 -9.11 8.08 -1.98
CA ASN A 92 -7.97 7.18 -2.14
C ASN A 92 -8.33 5.79 -2.67
N GLY A 93 -9.56 5.60 -3.15
CA GLY A 93 -9.97 4.36 -3.81
C GLY A 93 -9.30 4.17 -5.17
N LEU A 94 -9.16 2.91 -5.59
CA LEU A 94 -8.73 2.55 -6.95
C LEU A 94 -9.86 2.75 -7.98
N TYR A 95 -11.10 2.83 -7.50
CA TYR A 95 -12.30 3.17 -8.26
C TYR A 95 -13.02 4.33 -7.60
N TYR A 96 -13.86 5.02 -8.37
CA TYR A 96 -14.76 6.02 -7.82
C TYR A 96 -15.81 5.40 -6.89
N TYR A 97 -16.49 6.23 -6.11
CA TYR A 97 -17.58 5.82 -5.21
C TYR A 97 -18.69 5.03 -5.92
N ASP A 98 -19.03 5.42 -7.16
CA ASP A 98 -19.99 4.72 -8.01
C ASP A 98 -19.43 3.46 -8.71
N ARG A 99 -18.18 3.08 -8.37
CA ARG A 99 -17.42 1.95 -8.93
C ARG A 99 -16.97 2.13 -10.38
N SER A 100 -17.11 3.32 -10.95
CA SER A 100 -16.53 3.63 -12.25
C SER A 100 -15.00 3.68 -12.18
N LYS A 101 -14.35 3.51 -13.33
CA LYS A 101 -12.89 3.44 -13.44
C LYS A 101 -12.27 4.81 -13.23
N LYS A 102 -11.23 4.88 -12.41
CA LYS A 102 -10.39 6.07 -12.21
C LYS A 102 -9.23 6.17 -13.19
N PHE A 103 -8.70 5.02 -13.61
CA PHE A 103 -7.42 4.92 -14.31
C PHE A 103 -7.58 4.42 -15.74
N SER A 104 -6.65 4.83 -16.59
CA SER A 104 -6.47 4.27 -17.91
C SER A 104 -6.13 2.78 -17.85
N LYS A 105 -6.34 2.07 -18.96
CA LYS A 105 -5.97 0.67 -19.08
C LYS A 105 -4.47 0.45 -18.81
N GLU A 106 -3.63 1.33 -19.32
CA GLU A 106 -2.18 1.27 -19.13
C GLU A 106 -1.76 1.36 -17.66
N THR A 107 -2.39 2.24 -16.91
CA THR A 107 -2.13 2.37 -15.46
C THR A 107 -2.57 1.14 -14.70
N VAL A 108 -3.74 0.59 -15.04
CA VAL A 108 -4.24 -0.66 -14.43
C VAL A 108 -3.30 -1.84 -14.72
N GLU A 109 -2.78 -1.94 -15.94
CA GLU A 109 -1.82 -2.98 -16.32
C GLU A 109 -0.52 -2.88 -15.51
N LYS A 110 0.02 -1.68 -15.32
CA LYS A 110 1.22 -1.45 -14.47
C LYS A 110 0.99 -1.82 -13.01
N ILE A 111 -0.17 -1.46 -12.46
CA ILE A 111 -0.54 -1.85 -11.08
C ILE A 111 -0.64 -3.38 -10.98
N ALA A 112 -1.28 -4.03 -11.94
CA ALA A 112 -1.42 -5.48 -11.97
C ALA A 112 -0.07 -6.19 -12.12
N GLU A 113 0.82 -5.66 -12.95
CA GLU A 113 2.19 -6.19 -13.13
C GLU A 113 2.99 -6.15 -11.82
N ALA A 114 2.94 -5.03 -11.09
CA ALA A 114 3.60 -4.93 -9.78
C ALA A 114 3.11 -6.00 -8.80
N LEU A 115 1.82 -6.33 -8.83
CA LEU A 115 1.21 -7.34 -7.96
C LEU A 115 1.50 -8.79 -8.36
N GLN A 116 1.97 -9.04 -9.59
CA GLN A 116 2.27 -10.39 -10.09
C GLN A 116 3.66 -10.91 -9.69
N ALA A 117 4.52 -10.05 -9.18
CA ALA A 117 5.83 -10.47 -8.70
C ALA A 117 5.71 -11.43 -7.50
N LYS A 118 6.63 -12.37 -7.38
CA LYS A 118 6.68 -13.25 -6.22
C LYS A 118 7.32 -12.53 -5.04
N SER A 119 6.64 -12.54 -3.90
CA SER A 119 7.18 -11.96 -2.67
C SER A 119 8.32 -12.82 -2.08
N ALA A 120 9.18 -12.19 -1.29
CA ALA A 120 10.22 -12.91 -0.55
C ALA A 120 9.63 -13.95 0.43
N TYR A 121 8.41 -13.71 0.95
CA TYR A 121 7.70 -14.68 1.77
C TYR A 121 7.35 -15.96 0.99
N GLU A 122 6.86 -15.83 -0.25
CA GLU A 122 6.54 -16.99 -1.09
C GLU A 122 7.77 -17.78 -1.54
N GLN A 123 8.93 -17.12 -1.64
CA GLN A 123 10.19 -17.73 -2.06
C GLN A 123 10.85 -18.58 -0.96
N GLN A 124 10.39 -18.49 0.29
CA GLN A 124 10.91 -19.28 1.42
C GLN A 124 10.33 -20.72 1.46
N LYS A 125 9.35 -21.01 0.64
CA LYS A 125 8.71 -22.33 0.50
C LYS A 125 9.38 -23.08 -0.66
#